data_bb82fe11daca5c0f7decd43485333d2c
#
_entry.id   bb82fe11daca5c0f7decd43485333d2c
#
_cell.length_a   1.000
_cell.length_b   1.000
_cell.length_c   1.000
_cell.angle_alpha   90.00
_cell.angle_beta   90.00
_cell.angle_gamma   90.00
#
_symmetry.space_group_name_H-M   'P 1'
#
loop_
_entity.id
_entity.type
_entity.pdbx_description
1 polymer ?
#
loop_
_entity_poly.entity_id
_entity_poly.type
_entity_poly.pdbx_seq_one_letter_code
_entity_poly.pdbx_strand_id
1 'polypeptide(L)'
;MKKFMITLMVMMTMVVTSAKGMSYELAREEAAFIADKMAYELDLSEMQYESVYEVYFDYFLNITPTNIYGIYWDHLCTDLTYILTPGQYRRFKNIAYFYRPVVYRSGHLWSFPIYNLYVRDYYYFNRPQAYVVYRSAHSRANNHHTSYYKGINYSRPAGGGMRTVMVHIQQTDFTL
;
A
#
# COMPACT_ATOMS: atom_id res chain seq x y z
N MET A 1 -21.63 46.98 45.94
CA MET A 1 -20.39 46.19 45.61
C MET A 1 -20.77 45.10 44.63
N LYS A 2 -20.52 45.31 43.36
CA LYS A 2 -20.86 44.36 42.30
C LYS A 2 -19.69 43.41 42.12
N LYS A 3 -19.89 42.15 42.50
CA LYS A 3 -18.90 41.08 42.25
C LYS A 3 -18.97 40.69 40.78
N PHE A 4 -17.97 41.10 40.01
CA PHE A 4 -17.78 40.60 38.67
C PHE A 4 -17.24 39.16 38.75
N MET A 5 -18.13 38.21 38.52
CA MET A 5 -17.75 36.81 38.31
C MET A 5 -17.29 36.65 36.87
N ILE A 6 -15.99 36.74 36.66
CA ILE A 6 -15.39 36.43 35.37
C ILE A 6 -15.37 34.90 35.26
N THR A 7 -16.40 34.38 34.59
CA THR A 7 -16.38 32.98 34.17
C THR A 7 -15.40 32.85 33.02
N LEU A 8 -14.19 32.46 33.36
CA LEU A 8 -13.17 32.07 32.36
C LEU A 8 -13.63 30.78 31.70
N MET A 9 -14.38 30.93 30.61
CA MET A 9 -14.75 29.82 29.73
C MET A 9 -13.48 29.44 28.98
N VAL A 10 -12.73 28.51 29.56
CA VAL A 10 -11.63 27.83 28.85
C VAL A 10 -12.29 27.00 27.74
N MET A 11 -12.38 27.60 26.56
CA MET A 11 -12.64 26.87 25.34
C MET A 11 -11.43 25.94 25.14
N MET A 12 -11.56 24.74 25.67
CA MET A 12 -10.67 23.64 25.36
C MET A 12 -10.95 23.28 23.90
N THR A 13 -10.28 23.98 22.98
CA THR A 13 -10.22 23.58 21.60
C THR A 13 -9.53 22.23 21.58
N MET A 14 -10.31 21.16 21.58
CA MET A 14 -9.81 19.85 21.21
C MET A 14 -9.30 19.99 19.79
N VAL A 15 -7.99 20.18 19.66
CA VAL A 15 -7.30 19.96 18.40
C VAL A 15 -7.45 18.48 18.14
N VAL A 16 -8.49 18.12 17.41
CA VAL A 16 -8.61 16.79 16.81
C VAL A 16 -7.48 16.74 15.79
N THR A 17 -6.32 16.30 16.24
CA THR A 17 -5.26 15.91 15.31
C THR A 17 -5.82 14.70 14.58
N SER A 18 -6.48 14.96 13.46
CA SER A 18 -6.84 13.91 12.52
C SER A 18 -5.55 13.16 12.21
N ALA A 19 -5.45 11.93 12.67
CA ALA A 19 -4.31 11.09 12.38
C ALA A 19 -4.19 11.02 10.87
N LYS A 20 -3.20 11.71 10.31
CA LYS A 20 -3.02 11.79 8.86
C LYS A 20 -2.76 10.39 8.33
N GLY A 21 -3.44 10.02 7.26
CA GLY A 21 -3.14 8.85 6.47
C GLY A 21 -1.70 8.89 5.95
N MET A 22 -1.33 7.87 5.21
CA MET A 22 -0.02 7.83 4.55
C MET A 22 0.05 8.92 3.47
N SER A 23 1.22 9.57 3.31
CA SER A 23 1.38 10.53 2.21
C SER A 23 1.34 9.81 0.87
N TYR A 24 0.95 10.55 -0.19
CA TYR A 24 0.88 10.00 -1.55
C TYR A 24 2.21 9.35 -1.98
N GLU A 25 3.32 10.06 -1.77
CA GLU A 25 4.64 9.56 -2.17
C GLU A 25 5.05 8.32 -1.37
N LEU A 26 4.83 8.30 -0.06
CA LEU A 26 5.12 7.13 0.75
C LEU A 26 4.24 5.93 0.33
N ALA A 27 2.95 6.13 0.12
CA ALA A 27 2.05 5.08 -0.35
C ALA A 27 2.51 4.50 -1.70
N ARG A 28 2.96 5.35 -2.62
CA ARG A 28 3.44 4.99 -3.94
C ARG A 28 4.72 4.16 -3.89
N GLU A 29 5.70 4.60 -3.10
CA GLU A 29 6.98 3.90 -2.95
C GLU A 29 6.81 2.54 -2.25
N GLU A 30 6.06 2.50 -1.17
CA GLU A 30 5.85 1.26 -0.43
C GLU A 30 5.02 0.24 -1.21
N ALA A 31 4.04 0.69 -2.00
CA ALA A 31 3.30 -0.18 -2.90
C ALA A 31 4.20 -0.78 -3.98
N ALA A 32 5.09 0.01 -4.58
CA ALA A 32 6.03 -0.46 -5.58
C ALA A 32 7.02 -1.48 -4.98
N PHE A 33 7.50 -1.20 -3.77
CA PHE A 33 8.44 -2.09 -3.10
C PHE A 33 7.80 -3.44 -2.75
N ILE A 34 6.60 -3.44 -2.19
CA ILE A 34 5.87 -4.67 -1.86
C ILE A 34 5.50 -5.45 -3.13
N ALA A 35 5.02 -4.77 -4.15
CA ALA A 35 4.67 -5.42 -5.42
C ALA A 35 5.89 -6.12 -6.05
N ASP A 36 7.06 -5.48 -6.03
CA ASP A 36 8.32 -6.06 -6.51
C ASP A 36 8.67 -7.37 -5.77
N LYS A 37 8.59 -7.35 -4.43
CA LYS A 37 8.90 -8.55 -3.64
C LYS A 37 7.84 -9.64 -3.83
N MET A 38 6.56 -9.28 -3.94
CA MET A 38 5.51 -10.23 -4.28
C MET A 38 5.72 -10.83 -5.66
N ALA A 39 6.12 -10.03 -6.66
CA ALA A 39 6.41 -10.51 -7.99
C ALA A 39 7.52 -11.56 -7.99
N TYR A 40 8.58 -11.31 -7.24
CA TYR A 40 9.70 -12.22 -7.08
C TYR A 40 9.31 -13.50 -6.32
N GLU A 41 8.70 -13.36 -5.15
CA GLU A 41 8.42 -14.50 -4.27
C GLU A 41 7.22 -15.35 -4.73
N LEU A 42 6.21 -14.73 -5.33
CA LEU A 42 5.00 -15.43 -5.79
C LEU A 42 5.03 -15.76 -7.26
N ASP A 43 6.10 -15.39 -7.98
CA ASP A 43 6.26 -15.60 -9.41
C ASP A 43 5.08 -15.01 -10.20
N LEU A 44 4.87 -13.69 -10.04
CA LEU A 44 3.78 -12.99 -10.69
C LEU A 44 4.05 -12.80 -12.18
N SER A 45 2.99 -12.78 -13.00
CA SER A 45 3.08 -12.25 -14.35
C SER A 45 3.16 -10.71 -14.31
N GLU A 46 3.61 -10.11 -15.44
CA GLU A 46 3.65 -8.64 -15.55
C GLU A 46 2.29 -7.99 -15.26
N MET A 47 1.21 -8.52 -15.81
CA MET A 47 -0.14 -8.04 -15.58
C MET A 47 -0.56 -8.15 -14.10
N GLN A 48 -0.18 -9.24 -13.42
CA GLN A 48 -0.42 -9.38 -11.98
C GLN A 48 0.40 -8.36 -11.19
N TYR A 49 1.66 -8.14 -11.57
CA TYR A 49 2.55 -7.19 -10.93
C TYR A 49 2.00 -5.75 -10.97
N GLU A 50 1.56 -5.30 -12.15
CA GLU A 50 0.89 -4.01 -12.32
C GLU A 50 -0.33 -3.88 -11.38
N SER A 51 -1.21 -4.87 -11.40
CA SER A 51 -2.43 -4.84 -10.59
C SER A 51 -2.16 -4.97 -9.09
N VAL A 52 -1.15 -5.73 -8.68
CA VAL A 52 -0.72 -5.81 -7.28
C VAL A 52 -0.20 -4.46 -6.79
N TYR A 53 0.57 -3.74 -7.61
CA TYR A 53 0.97 -2.39 -7.29
C TYR A 53 -0.24 -1.47 -7.07
N GLU A 54 -1.21 -1.47 -7.98
CA GLU A 54 -2.41 -0.63 -7.90
C GLU A 54 -3.19 -0.86 -6.60
N VAL A 55 -3.45 -2.13 -6.25
CA VAL A 55 -4.24 -2.43 -5.06
C VAL A 55 -3.51 -2.10 -3.75
N TYR A 56 -2.18 -2.28 -3.70
CA TYR A 56 -1.40 -1.85 -2.53
C TYR A 56 -1.32 -0.32 -2.43
N PHE A 57 -1.17 0.37 -3.55
CA PHE A 57 -1.18 1.83 -3.57
C PHE A 57 -2.52 2.37 -3.06
N ASP A 58 -3.65 1.83 -3.55
CA ASP A 58 -4.97 2.21 -3.09
C ASP A 58 -5.16 1.93 -1.60
N TYR A 59 -4.69 0.80 -1.12
CA TYR A 59 -4.73 0.44 0.28
C TYR A 59 -3.95 1.45 1.13
N PHE A 60 -2.67 1.68 0.83
CA PHE A 60 -1.82 2.59 1.61
C PHE A 60 -2.31 4.03 1.57
N LEU A 61 -2.85 4.48 0.45
CA LEU A 61 -3.37 5.83 0.31
C LEU A 61 -4.61 6.08 1.19
N ASN A 62 -5.40 5.05 1.47
CA ASN A 62 -6.68 5.16 2.14
C ASN A 62 -6.68 4.75 3.62
N ILE A 63 -5.63 4.08 4.11
CA ILE A 63 -5.55 3.69 5.52
C ILE A 63 -5.25 4.89 6.43
N THR A 64 -5.72 4.77 7.65
CA THR A 64 -5.37 5.67 8.75
C THR A 64 -4.78 4.87 9.90
N PRO A 65 -4.05 5.51 10.84
CA PRO A 65 -3.48 4.82 12.00
C PRO A 65 -4.50 4.04 12.84
N THR A 66 -5.75 4.45 12.83
CA THR A 66 -6.84 3.83 13.58
C THR A 66 -7.58 2.74 12.79
N ASN A 67 -7.35 2.65 11.47
CA ASN A 67 -8.08 1.74 10.60
C ASN A 67 -7.17 1.06 9.56
N ILE A 68 -6.04 0.53 10.02
CA ILE A 68 -5.07 -0.14 9.15
C ILE A 68 -5.67 -1.42 8.56
N TYR A 69 -6.27 -2.27 9.39
CA TYR A 69 -6.81 -3.57 9.00
C TYR A 69 -8.35 -3.54 8.99
N GLY A 70 -8.92 -2.44 8.50
CA GLY A 70 -10.35 -2.28 8.29
C GLY A 70 -10.75 -2.51 6.84
N ILE A 71 -11.76 -1.77 6.37
CA ILE A 71 -12.40 -2.00 5.08
C ILE A 71 -11.43 -1.93 3.88
N TYR A 72 -10.41 -1.08 3.93
CA TYR A 72 -9.45 -0.99 2.83
C TYR A 72 -8.53 -2.20 2.74
N TRP A 73 -8.22 -2.83 3.89
CA TRP A 73 -7.52 -4.11 3.92
C TRP A 73 -8.41 -5.26 3.41
N ASP A 74 -9.69 -5.26 3.75
CA ASP A 74 -10.64 -6.21 3.19
C ASP A 74 -10.76 -6.07 1.67
N HIS A 75 -10.76 -4.82 1.17
CA HIS A 75 -10.73 -4.55 -0.27
C HIS A 75 -9.46 -5.09 -0.93
N LEU A 76 -8.28 -4.79 -0.36
CA LEU A 76 -7.00 -5.34 -0.82
C LEU A 76 -7.05 -6.86 -0.91
N CYS A 77 -7.44 -7.53 0.18
CA CYS A 77 -7.51 -8.99 0.22
C CYS A 77 -8.48 -9.55 -0.81
N THR A 78 -9.65 -8.91 -0.98
CA THR A 78 -10.64 -9.32 -1.97
C THR A 78 -10.12 -9.14 -3.40
N ASP A 79 -9.52 -7.99 -3.71
CA ASP A 79 -8.98 -7.70 -5.04
C ASP A 79 -7.87 -8.69 -5.41
N LEU A 80 -7.00 -9.00 -4.45
CA LEU A 80 -5.97 -10.03 -4.64
C LEU A 80 -6.52 -11.43 -4.91
N THR A 81 -7.76 -11.77 -4.50
CA THR A 81 -8.37 -13.05 -4.90
C THR A 81 -8.68 -13.13 -6.39
N TYR A 82 -8.89 -11.98 -7.05
CA TYR A 82 -9.14 -11.92 -8.50
C TYR A 82 -7.83 -11.84 -9.30
N ILE A 83 -6.80 -11.23 -8.74
CA ILE A 83 -5.51 -11.03 -9.40
C ILE A 83 -4.61 -12.27 -9.32
N LEU A 84 -4.55 -12.89 -8.14
CA LEU A 84 -3.65 -14.01 -7.86
C LEU A 84 -4.32 -15.36 -8.18
N THR A 85 -3.52 -16.32 -8.64
CA THR A 85 -3.97 -17.71 -8.68
C THR A 85 -4.25 -18.24 -7.25
N PRO A 86 -5.05 -19.28 -7.07
CA PRO A 86 -5.31 -19.86 -5.74
C PRO A 86 -4.03 -20.27 -5.01
N GLY A 87 -2.99 -20.71 -5.73
CA GLY A 87 -1.69 -21.07 -5.17
C GLY A 87 -0.93 -19.83 -4.66
N GLN A 88 -0.84 -18.79 -5.48
CA GLN A 88 -0.22 -17.52 -5.12
C GLN A 88 -0.94 -16.86 -3.93
N TYR A 89 -2.28 -16.86 -3.92
CA TYR A 89 -3.07 -16.28 -2.83
C TYR A 89 -2.87 -17.02 -1.50
N ARG A 90 -2.74 -18.36 -1.51
CA ARG A 90 -2.39 -19.11 -0.30
C ARG A 90 -1.01 -18.72 0.22
N ARG A 91 -0.01 -18.59 -0.65
CA ARG A 91 1.34 -18.14 -0.26
C ARG A 91 1.30 -16.71 0.27
N PHE A 92 0.61 -15.80 -0.38
CA PHE A 92 0.39 -14.42 0.09
C PHE A 92 -0.11 -14.39 1.53
N LYS A 93 -1.13 -15.17 1.88
CA LYS A 93 -1.69 -15.21 3.25
C LYS A 93 -0.72 -15.74 4.30
N ASN A 94 0.20 -16.61 3.90
CA ASN A 94 1.19 -17.20 4.82
C ASN A 94 2.43 -16.33 5.00
N ILE A 95 2.62 -15.30 4.19
CA ILE A 95 3.75 -14.38 4.26
C ILE A 95 3.30 -13.12 5.01
N ALA A 96 3.68 -13.04 6.29
CA ALA A 96 3.17 -12.02 7.20
C ALA A 96 3.40 -10.58 6.71
N TYR A 97 4.56 -10.29 6.13
CA TYR A 97 4.90 -8.96 5.63
C TYR A 97 4.20 -8.58 4.32
N PHE A 98 3.56 -9.52 3.62
CA PHE A 98 2.61 -9.22 2.53
C PHE A 98 1.19 -9.08 3.06
N TYR A 99 0.76 -10.05 3.88
CA TYR A 99 -0.61 -10.09 4.38
C TYR A 99 -0.92 -8.97 5.39
N ARG A 100 0.07 -8.58 6.20
CA ARG A 100 0.01 -7.47 7.15
C ARG A 100 1.20 -6.53 6.95
N PRO A 101 1.16 -5.74 5.87
CA PRO A 101 2.34 -5.06 5.33
C PRO A 101 2.81 -3.88 6.16
N VAL A 102 1.96 -3.33 7.02
CA VAL A 102 2.25 -2.09 7.72
C VAL A 102 1.76 -2.13 9.16
N VAL A 103 2.48 -1.47 10.04
CA VAL A 103 2.08 -1.17 11.41
C VAL A 103 2.29 0.31 11.70
N TYR A 104 1.47 0.87 12.59
CA TYR A 104 1.64 2.24 13.06
C TYR A 104 2.19 2.21 14.49
N ARG A 105 3.34 2.85 14.69
CA ARG A 105 4.03 2.87 15.98
C ARG A 105 3.81 4.19 16.72
N SER A 106 3.97 4.17 18.03
CA SER A 106 4.04 5.38 18.86
C SER A 106 5.11 6.32 18.30
N GLY A 107 4.83 7.62 18.26
CA GLY A 107 5.69 8.61 17.59
C GLY A 107 5.24 8.96 16.17
N HIS A 108 4.03 8.53 15.77
CA HIS A 108 3.40 8.87 14.47
C HIS A 108 4.15 8.34 13.25
N LEU A 109 4.75 7.14 13.36
CA LEU A 109 5.56 6.53 12.30
C LEU A 109 4.90 5.30 11.71
N TRP A 110 4.77 5.28 10.38
CA TRP A 110 4.50 4.07 9.62
C TRP A 110 5.73 3.17 9.61
N SER A 111 5.54 1.88 9.87
CA SER A 111 6.62 0.89 9.88
C SER A 111 6.21 -0.32 9.03
N PHE A 112 7.13 -0.79 8.21
CA PHE A 112 6.91 -1.86 7.24
C PHE A 112 7.79 -3.06 7.59
N PRO A 113 7.21 -4.17 8.08
CA PRO A 113 7.96 -5.35 8.51
C PRO A 113 8.83 -5.97 7.42
N ILE A 114 8.53 -5.74 6.16
CA ILE A 114 9.27 -6.24 5.00
C ILE A 114 10.75 -5.79 5.03
N TYR A 115 11.06 -4.64 5.61
CA TYR A 115 12.43 -4.13 5.74
C TYR A 115 13.30 -4.85 6.78
N ASN A 116 12.73 -5.80 7.51
CA ASN A 116 13.53 -6.73 8.33
C ASN A 116 14.23 -7.80 7.47
N LEU A 117 13.77 -7.99 6.23
CA LEU A 117 14.24 -9.04 5.32
C LEU A 117 14.87 -8.48 4.05
N TYR A 118 14.40 -7.32 3.58
CA TYR A 118 14.83 -6.72 2.33
C TYR A 118 15.42 -5.34 2.57
N VAL A 119 16.53 -5.09 1.88
CA VAL A 119 17.16 -3.76 1.86
C VAL A 119 16.24 -2.79 1.13
N ARG A 120 15.98 -1.62 1.72
CA ARG A 120 15.23 -0.55 1.09
C ARG A 120 15.88 -0.14 -0.24
N ASP A 121 15.07 0.23 -1.22
CA ASP A 121 15.50 0.70 -2.54
C ASP A 121 16.18 -0.36 -3.43
N TYR A 122 16.18 -1.61 -3.01
CA TYR A 122 16.66 -2.72 -3.82
C TYR A 122 15.49 -3.41 -4.51
N TYR A 123 15.47 -3.41 -5.85
CA TYR A 123 14.40 -3.97 -6.67
C TYR A 123 14.88 -5.12 -7.54
N TYR A 124 14.03 -6.14 -7.73
CA TYR A 124 14.27 -7.27 -8.63
C TYR A 124 13.81 -6.98 -10.06
N PHE A 125 12.80 -6.11 -10.20
CA PHE A 125 12.19 -5.76 -11.48
C PHE A 125 12.19 -4.25 -11.68
N ASN A 126 12.02 -3.82 -12.95
CA ASN A 126 11.69 -2.43 -13.23
C ASN A 126 10.35 -2.08 -12.53
N ARG A 127 10.21 -0.85 -12.10
CA ARG A 127 8.94 -0.38 -11.54
C ARG A 127 7.81 -0.61 -12.52
N PRO A 128 6.58 -0.99 -12.05
CA PRO A 128 5.44 -1.17 -12.93
C PRO A 128 5.10 0.13 -13.67
N GLN A 129 4.53 0.04 -14.86
CA GLN A 129 4.10 1.23 -15.61
C GLN A 129 3.05 2.03 -14.83
N ALA A 130 2.18 1.34 -14.10
CA ALA A 130 1.21 1.94 -13.21
C ALA A 130 1.83 2.89 -12.18
N TYR A 131 3.07 2.67 -11.76
CA TYR A 131 3.79 3.59 -10.87
C TYR A 131 3.85 5.02 -11.40
N VAL A 132 3.96 5.20 -12.71
CA VAL A 132 4.02 6.52 -13.35
C VAL A 132 2.63 7.11 -13.61
N VAL A 133 1.68 6.29 -14.03
CA VAL A 133 0.41 6.76 -14.60
C VAL A 133 -0.80 6.59 -13.69
N TYR A 134 -0.78 5.61 -12.77
CA TYR A 134 -1.92 5.28 -11.93
C TYR A 134 -2.16 6.34 -10.85
N ARG A 135 -3.43 6.71 -10.66
CA ARG A 135 -3.87 7.76 -9.73
C ARG A 135 -5.09 7.30 -8.94
N SER A 136 -5.06 6.04 -8.47
CA SER A 136 -6.15 5.47 -7.65
C SER A 136 -7.51 5.37 -8.39
N ALA A 137 -7.49 5.23 -9.71
CA ALA A 137 -8.72 5.19 -10.52
C ALA A 137 -9.58 3.95 -10.26
N HIS A 138 -8.98 2.84 -9.85
CA HIS A 138 -9.65 1.55 -9.59
C HIS A 138 -10.02 1.35 -8.12
N SER A 139 -9.68 2.32 -7.27
CA SER A 139 -9.94 2.25 -5.83
C SER A 139 -11.44 2.25 -5.53
N ARG A 140 -11.88 1.32 -4.67
CA ARG A 140 -13.26 1.30 -4.17
C ARG A 140 -13.60 2.49 -3.28
N ALA A 141 -12.61 3.21 -2.75
CA ALA A 141 -12.81 4.46 -2.04
C ALA A 141 -13.48 5.53 -2.92
N ASN A 142 -13.37 5.40 -4.25
CA ASN A 142 -13.98 6.28 -5.24
C ASN A 142 -15.40 5.83 -5.66
N ASN A 143 -16.17 5.23 -4.75
CA ASN A 143 -17.55 4.75 -4.97
C ASN A 143 -17.68 3.49 -5.88
N HIS A 144 -16.64 2.70 -6.02
CA HIS A 144 -16.71 1.42 -6.71
C HIS A 144 -17.24 0.32 -5.77
N HIS A 145 -18.45 -0.17 -6.02
CA HIS A 145 -19.06 -1.24 -5.19
C HIS A 145 -18.46 -2.62 -5.45
N THR A 146 -17.90 -2.84 -6.63
CA THR A 146 -17.30 -4.13 -7.03
C THR A 146 -15.83 -3.95 -7.37
N SER A 147 -15.07 -5.03 -7.26
CA SER A 147 -13.66 -5.02 -7.66
C SER A 147 -13.52 -4.75 -9.16
N TYR A 148 -12.66 -3.80 -9.52
CA TYR A 148 -12.24 -3.55 -10.89
C TYR A 148 -11.59 -4.80 -11.51
N TYR A 149 -10.87 -5.56 -10.72
CA TYR A 149 -10.09 -6.74 -11.16
C TYR A 149 -10.94 -7.97 -11.39
N LYS A 150 -12.23 -7.93 -10.99
CA LYS A 150 -13.17 -9.02 -11.21
C LYS A 150 -13.45 -9.19 -12.71
N GLY A 151 -13.14 -10.36 -13.24
CA GLY A 151 -13.37 -10.68 -14.65
C GLY A 151 -12.18 -10.40 -15.57
N ILE A 152 -11.10 -9.79 -15.05
CA ILE A 152 -9.83 -9.69 -15.78
C ILE A 152 -9.18 -11.09 -15.82
N ASN A 153 -8.75 -11.49 -17.02
CA ASN A 153 -8.05 -12.75 -17.18
C ASN A 153 -6.56 -12.57 -16.95
N TYR A 154 -6.07 -13.03 -15.81
CA TYR A 154 -4.64 -13.03 -15.45
C TYR A 154 -3.92 -14.32 -15.87
N SER A 155 -4.47 -15.09 -16.80
CA SER A 155 -3.82 -16.30 -17.29
C SER A 155 -2.44 -15.96 -17.82
N ARG A 156 -1.44 -16.65 -17.29
CA ARG A 156 -0.04 -16.47 -17.70
C ARG A 156 0.12 -16.91 -19.16
N PRO A 157 0.70 -16.09 -20.05
CA PRO A 157 1.12 -16.55 -21.34
C PRO A 157 2.08 -17.73 -21.18
N ALA A 158 1.90 -18.76 -21.96
CA ALA A 158 2.79 -19.92 -21.95
C ALA A 158 4.23 -19.44 -22.23
N GLY A 159 5.13 -19.53 -21.24
CA GLY A 159 6.55 -19.33 -21.42
C GLY A 159 7.24 -18.16 -20.72
N GLY A 160 6.58 -17.41 -19.84
CA GLY A 160 7.31 -16.27 -19.27
C GLY A 160 6.90 -15.80 -17.89
N GLY A 161 7.72 -16.04 -16.87
CA GLY A 161 7.83 -15.17 -15.73
C GLY A 161 8.55 -13.87 -16.12
N MET A 162 8.34 -12.78 -15.37
CA MET A 162 9.12 -11.56 -15.56
C MET A 162 10.61 -11.87 -15.42
N ARG A 163 11.43 -11.24 -16.25
CA ARG A 163 12.89 -11.33 -16.10
C ARG A 163 13.28 -10.42 -14.93
N THR A 164 13.98 -10.99 -13.95
CA THR A 164 14.62 -10.20 -12.91
C THR A 164 15.69 -9.33 -13.51
N VAL A 165 15.61 -8.04 -13.27
CA VAL A 165 16.65 -7.06 -13.55
C VAL A 165 17.00 -6.48 -12.19
N MET A 166 18.22 -6.73 -11.71
CA MET A 166 18.66 -6.18 -10.43
C MET A 166 18.82 -4.66 -10.61
N VAL A 167 17.84 -3.90 -10.17
CA VAL A 167 17.86 -2.43 -10.22
C VAL A 167 18.13 -1.90 -8.81
N HIS A 168 19.33 -1.37 -8.64
CA HIS A 168 19.66 -0.56 -7.45
C HIS A 168 19.32 0.90 -7.77
N ILE A 169 18.31 1.45 -7.12
CA ILE A 169 18.00 2.87 -7.23
C ILE A 169 18.90 3.61 -6.24
N GLN A 170 19.99 4.18 -6.73
CA GLN A 170 20.74 5.15 -5.94
C GLN A 170 19.85 6.36 -5.67
N GLN A 171 19.66 6.65 -4.40
CA GLN A 171 19.11 7.92 -3.97
C GLN A 171 20.07 9.02 -4.46
N THR A 172 19.68 9.75 -5.49
CA THR A 172 20.40 10.98 -5.86
C THR A 172 20.15 11.96 -4.73
N ASP A 173 21.21 12.28 -4.00
CA ASP A 173 21.23 13.33 -3.01
C ASP A 173 20.71 14.61 -3.63
N PHE A 174 19.51 15.01 -3.23
CA PHE A 174 19.08 16.40 -3.39
C PHE A 174 19.76 17.21 -2.30
N THR A 175 21.02 17.55 -2.50
CA THR A 175 21.66 18.67 -1.84
C THR A 175 21.23 19.94 -2.59
N LEU A 176 20.35 20.72 -1.95
CA LEU A 176 20.21 22.16 -2.17
C LEU A 176 20.70 22.89 -0.94
#